data_94f07383e36d12e815e410cc0cce2187
#
_entry.id   94f07383e36d12e815e410cc0cce2187
#
_cell.length_a   1.000
_cell.length_b   1.000
_cell.length_c   1.000
_cell.angle_alpha   90.00
_cell.angle_beta   90.00
_cell.angle_gamma   90.00
#
_symmetry.space_group_name_H-M   'P 1'
#
loop_
_entity.id
_entity.type
_entity.pdbx_description
1 polymer ?
#
loop_
_entity_poly.entity_id
_entity_poly.type
_entity_poly.pdbx_seq_one_letter_code
_entity_poly.pdbx_strand_id
1 'polypeptide(L)'
;MATFRRRFLKEIEALFVEVLKLAREMGVLKMGTVALDGTKIHANASRHSALSYAHAGEIETQLKAEVAELLAKAEVADLTDVPDGMSIPEELARREERLAKLAAARATLEARAKERFERELAEYQAKLAAREAKAAATGRKPGGKPPQPPVEGPLPTDQVNLTDEASRIMPVAGGGFEQCYNAQAVVAEDSLLVQQFSF
;
A
#
# COMPACT_ATOMS: atom_id res chain seq x y z
N MET A 1 -9.99 21.05 -0.75
CA MET A 1 -8.54 20.87 -0.97
C MET A 1 -8.24 19.66 -1.88
N ALA A 2 -8.79 18.46 -1.64
CA ALA A 2 -8.55 17.28 -2.49
C ALA A 2 -8.95 17.47 -3.97
N THR A 3 -10.07 18.14 -4.23
CA THR A 3 -10.56 18.42 -5.58
C THR A 3 -9.62 19.33 -6.38
N PHE A 4 -9.03 20.34 -5.73
CA PHE A 4 -8.07 21.25 -6.35
C PHE A 4 -6.80 20.49 -6.77
N ARG A 5 -6.21 19.68 -5.87
CA ARG A 5 -5.01 18.89 -6.17
C ARG A 5 -5.24 17.92 -7.32
N ARG A 6 -6.38 17.20 -7.34
CA ARG A 6 -6.70 16.27 -8.43
C ARG A 6 -6.86 16.98 -9.76
N ARG A 7 -7.46 18.17 -9.76
CA ARG A 7 -7.72 18.93 -10.99
C ARG A 7 -6.44 19.53 -11.58
N PHE A 8 -5.50 19.97 -10.74
CA PHE A 8 -4.30 20.74 -11.14
C PHE A 8 -2.99 20.00 -10.84
N LEU A 9 -3.03 18.66 -10.73
CA LEU A 9 -1.83 17.88 -10.38
C LEU A 9 -0.69 18.11 -11.38
N LYS A 10 -0.98 18.04 -12.68
CA LYS A 10 0.01 18.21 -13.75
C LYS A 10 0.59 19.62 -13.77
N GLU A 11 -0.24 20.61 -13.53
CA GLU A 11 0.18 22.02 -13.47
C GLU A 11 1.06 22.27 -12.23
N ILE A 12 0.75 21.65 -11.10
CA ILE A 12 1.56 21.73 -9.87
C ILE A 12 2.92 21.06 -10.10
N GLU A 13 2.95 19.89 -10.73
CA GLU A 13 4.20 19.20 -11.09
C GLU A 13 5.06 20.04 -12.04
N ALA A 14 4.45 20.60 -13.09
CA ALA A 14 5.13 21.48 -14.02
C ALA A 14 5.69 22.73 -13.35
N LEU A 15 4.90 23.37 -12.49
CA LEU A 15 5.35 24.53 -11.71
C LEU A 15 6.52 24.18 -10.79
N PHE A 16 6.49 23.04 -10.14
CA PHE A 16 7.60 22.58 -9.31
C PHE A 16 8.90 22.43 -10.12
N VAL A 17 8.83 21.83 -11.30
CA VAL A 17 9.98 21.71 -12.21
C VAL A 17 10.52 23.08 -12.64
N GLU A 18 9.63 24.04 -12.96
CA GLU A 18 10.06 25.39 -13.32
C GLU A 18 10.73 26.14 -12.16
N VAL A 19 10.23 25.95 -10.93
CA VAL A 19 10.89 26.51 -9.72
C VAL A 19 12.31 25.93 -9.56
N LEU A 20 12.49 24.64 -9.79
CA LEU A 20 13.82 24.01 -9.70
C LEU A 20 14.77 24.48 -10.80
N LYS A 21 14.28 24.70 -12.05
CA LYS A 21 15.07 25.29 -13.13
C LYS A 21 15.53 26.69 -12.78
N LEU A 22 14.60 27.54 -12.30
CA LEU A 22 14.91 28.89 -11.88
C LEU A 22 15.93 28.90 -10.74
N ALA A 23 15.75 28.04 -9.74
CA ALA A 23 16.70 27.91 -8.63
C ALA A 23 18.11 27.47 -9.10
N ARG A 24 18.18 26.63 -10.15
CA ARG A 24 19.45 26.23 -10.78
C ARG A 24 20.10 27.43 -11.49
N GLU A 25 19.34 28.20 -12.26
CA GLU A 25 19.84 29.41 -12.96
C GLU A 25 20.34 30.46 -11.97
N MET A 26 19.67 30.61 -10.86
CA MET A 26 20.06 31.51 -9.76
C MET A 26 21.26 30.99 -8.94
N GLY A 27 21.72 29.78 -9.19
CA GLY A 27 22.86 29.16 -8.45
C GLY A 27 22.49 28.77 -7.00
N VAL A 28 21.21 28.73 -6.67
CA VAL A 28 20.71 28.33 -5.34
C VAL A 28 20.58 26.81 -5.24
N LEU A 29 20.29 26.13 -6.37
CA LEU A 29 20.26 24.67 -6.44
C LEU A 29 21.69 24.15 -6.62
N LYS A 30 22.35 23.83 -5.52
CA LYS A 30 23.67 23.18 -5.51
C LYS A 30 23.51 21.70 -5.17
N MET A 31 24.23 20.85 -5.90
CA MET A 31 24.37 19.44 -5.58
C MET A 31 25.38 19.29 -4.44
N GLY A 32 24.95 19.59 -3.23
CA GLY A 32 25.73 19.45 -2.00
C GLY A 32 25.14 18.38 -1.07
N THR A 33 25.28 18.59 0.23
CA THR A 33 24.65 17.75 1.24
C THR A 33 23.14 17.92 1.18
N VAL A 34 22.41 16.80 1.18
CA VAL A 34 20.95 16.79 1.21
C VAL A 34 20.46 16.12 2.49
N ALA A 35 19.44 16.68 3.09
CA ALA A 35 18.71 16.07 4.18
C ALA A 35 17.46 15.36 3.63
N LEU A 36 17.21 14.15 4.10
CA LEU A 36 15.97 13.45 3.85
C LEU A 36 15.06 13.64 5.09
N ASP A 37 13.97 14.33 4.91
CA ASP A 37 12.97 14.52 5.95
C ASP A 37 11.68 13.78 5.58
N GLY A 38 11.05 13.20 6.58
CA GLY A 38 9.82 12.44 6.40
C GLY A 38 8.79 12.79 7.47
N THR A 39 7.58 13.08 7.01
CA THR A 39 6.45 13.34 7.91
C THR A 39 5.27 12.43 7.60
N LYS A 40 4.49 12.14 8.63
CA LYS A 40 3.26 11.37 8.50
C LYS A 40 2.08 12.31 8.37
N ILE A 41 1.38 12.22 7.26
CA ILE A 41 0.17 12.99 7.00
C ILE A 41 -1.03 12.08 7.25
N HIS A 42 -1.92 12.47 8.15
CA HIS A 42 -3.14 11.69 8.44
C HIS A 42 -4.01 11.57 7.19
N ALA A 43 -4.38 10.35 6.88
CA ALA A 43 -5.35 10.05 5.84
C ALA A 43 -6.77 10.26 6.36
N ASN A 44 -7.69 10.62 5.48
CA ASN A 44 -9.11 10.66 5.80
C ASN A 44 -9.73 9.25 5.71
N ALA A 45 -9.18 8.33 6.49
CA ALA A 45 -9.57 6.93 6.50
C ALA A 45 -9.50 6.37 7.92
N SER A 46 -10.51 5.59 8.30
CA SER A 46 -10.55 4.94 9.60
C SER A 46 -9.59 3.74 9.64
N ARG A 47 -8.87 3.57 10.73
CA ARG A 47 -8.09 2.36 10.99
C ARG A 47 -8.97 1.09 11.06
N HIS A 48 -10.25 1.23 11.40
CA HIS A 48 -11.20 0.13 11.44
C HIS A 48 -11.62 -0.37 10.04
N SER A 49 -11.35 0.42 9.00
CA SER A 49 -11.53 0.01 7.59
C SER A 49 -10.30 -0.69 7.02
N ALA A 50 -9.26 -0.88 7.82
CA ALA A 50 -8.08 -1.65 7.41
C ALA A 50 -8.38 -3.15 7.50
N LEU A 51 -8.09 -3.85 6.40
CA LEU A 51 -8.34 -5.28 6.25
C LEU A 51 -7.01 -6.00 6.02
N SER A 52 -6.70 -7.02 6.83
CA SER A 52 -5.54 -7.88 6.60
C SER A 52 -5.84 -8.95 5.56
N TYR A 53 -4.79 -9.45 4.89
CA TYR A 53 -4.94 -10.48 3.86
C TYR A 53 -5.57 -11.77 4.41
N ALA A 54 -5.14 -12.20 5.60
CA ALA A 54 -5.72 -13.37 6.27
C ALA A 54 -7.21 -13.16 6.56
N HIS A 55 -7.57 -12.04 7.18
CA HIS A 55 -8.96 -11.75 7.53
C HIS A 55 -9.85 -11.53 6.30
N ALA A 56 -9.31 -10.99 5.21
CA ALA A 56 -10.02 -10.92 3.93
C ALA A 56 -10.43 -12.31 3.42
N GLY A 57 -9.55 -13.30 3.55
CA GLY A 57 -9.83 -14.69 3.17
C GLY A 57 -10.91 -15.33 4.04
N GLU A 58 -10.90 -15.07 5.35
CA GLU A 58 -11.93 -15.57 6.28
C GLU A 58 -13.31 -14.98 5.93
N ILE A 59 -13.39 -13.67 5.75
CA ILE A 59 -14.65 -13.00 5.38
C ILE A 59 -15.15 -13.47 4.01
N GLU A 60 -14.25 -13.65 3.03
CA GLU A 60 -14.61 -14.15 1.71
C GLU A 60 -15.25 -15.56 1.80
N THR A 61 -14.65 -16.44 2.59
CA THR A 61 -15.16 -17.79 2.80
C THR A 61 -16.53 -17.77 3.47
N GLN A 62 -16.69 -16.95 4.50
CA GLN A 62 -17.98 -16.78 5.18
C GLN A 62 -19.05 -16.22 4.24
N LEU A 63 -18.76 -15.16 3.47
CA LEU A 63 -19.72 -14.56 2.55
C LEU A 63 -20.14 -15.54 1.44
N LYS A 64 -19.22 -16.35 0.92
CA LYS A 64 -19.54 -17.38 -0.06
C LYS A 64 -20.48 -18.43 0.51
N ALA A 65 -20.29 -18.83 1.76
CA ALA A 65 -21.20 -19.75 2.44
C ALA A 65 -22.60 -19.12 2.64
N GLU A 66 -22.67 -17.85 3.06
CA GLU A 66 -23.93 -17.12 3.21
C GLU A 66 -24.67 -16.96 1.87
N VAL A 67 -23.95 -16.69 0.77
CA VAL A 67 -24.55 -16.63 -0.58
C VAL A 67 -25.13 -17.99 -0.98
N ALA A 68 -24.38 -19.08 -0.77
CA ALA A 68 -24.88 -20.43 -1.06
C ALA A 68 -26.13 -20.78 -0.24
N GLU A 69 -26.18 -20.40 1.05
CA GLU A 69 -27.35 -20.59 1.89
C GLU A 69 -28.57 -19.78 1.42
N LEU A 70 -28.35 -18.52 0.99
CA LEU A 70 -29.43 -17.68 0.45
C LEU A 70 -29.96 -18.22 -0.87
N LEU A 71 -29.10 -18.73 -1.76
CA LEU A 71 -29.53 -19.37 -3.00
C LEU A 71 -30.35 -20.63 -2.73
N ALA A 72 -29.92 -21.47 -1.80
CA ALA A 72 -30.70 -22.65 -1.39
C ALA A 72 -32.08 -22.27 -0.78
N LYS A 73 -32.14 -21.18 -0.02
CA LYS A 73 -33.43 -20.65 0.49
C LYS A 73 -34.31 -20.11 -0.63
N ALA A 74 -33.72 -19.45 -1.65
CA ALA A 74 -34.45 -18.98 -2.82
C ALA A 74 -35.07 -20.13 -3.60
N GLU A 75 -34.34 -21.21 -3.83
CA GLU A 75 -34.83 -22.41 -4.51
C GLU A 75 -36.05 -23.05 -3.74
N VAL A 76 -35.98 -23.07 -2.40
CA VAL A 76 -37.07 -23.58 -1.58
C VAL A 76 -38.24 -22.59 -1.60
N ALA A 77 -37.99 -21.29 -1.62
CA ALA A 77 -39.04 -20.25 -1.63
C ALA A 77 -39.83 -20.23 -2.95
N ASP A 78 -39.21 -20.58 -4.07
CA ASP A 78 -39.87 -20.75 -5.36
C ASP A 78 -40.90 -21.93 -5.34
N LEU A 79 -40.78 -22.81 -4.36
CA LEU A 79 -41.68 -23.97 -4.16
C LEU A 79 -42.72 -23.75 -3.09
N THR A 80 -42.61 -22.70 -2.28
CA THR A 80 -43.53 -22.41 -1.16
C THR A 80 -43.71 -20.90 -0.99
N ASP A 81 -44.98 -20.47 -0.69
CA ASP A 81 -45.24 -19.05 -0.36
C ASP A 81 -44.39 -18.61 0.84
N VAL A 82 -43.48 -17.65 0.61
CA VAL A 82 -42.50 -17.17 1.62
C VAL A 82 -43.18 -16.17 2.55
N PRO A 83 -43.06 -16.34 3.87
CA PRO A 83 -43.53 -15.33 4.81
C PRO A 83 -42.72 -14.06 4.75
N ASP A 84 -43.38 -12.93 4.83
CA ASP A 84 -42.99 -11.55 4.84
C ASP A 84 -41.63 -11.21 5.47
N GLY A 85 -40.84 -10.38 4.76
CA GLY A 85 -39.89 -9.46 5.35
C GLY A 85 -38.45 -9.52 4.85
N MET A 86 -37.98 -10.53 4.10
CA MET A 86 -36.64 -10.59 3.59
C MET A 86 -36.64 -10.58 2.05
N SER A 87 -36.11 -9.52 1.45
CA SER A 87 -35.85 -9.49 0.01
C SER A 87 -34.54 -10.26 -0.27
N ILE A 88 -34.66 -11.55 -0.61
CA ILE A 88 -33.49 -12.38 -0.97
C ILE A 88 -32.64 -11.76 -2.08
N PRO A 89 -33.19 -11.18 -3.17
CA PRO A 89 -32.39 -10.51 -4.20
C PRO A 89 -31.56 -9.35 -3.66
N GLU A 90 -32.10 -8.53 -2.76
CA GLU A 90 -31.36 -7.41 -2.17
C GLU A 90 -30.22 -7.88 -1.25
N GLU A 91 -30.46 -8.92 -0.49
CA GLU A 91 -29.45 -9.51 0.39
C GLU A 91 -28.32 -10.19 -0.41
N LEU A 92 -28.64 -10.85 -1.52
CA LEU A 92 -27.64 -11.38 -2.46
C LEU A 92 -26.81 -10.26 -3.06
N ALA A 93 -27.46 -9.21 -3.60
CA ALA A 93 -26.76 -8.08 -4.21
C ALA A 93 -25.77 -7.39 -3.24
N ARG A 94 -26.17 -7.22 -1.97
CA ARG A 94 -25.29 -6.67 -0.92
C ARG A 94 -24.06 -7.54 -0.68
N ARG A 95 -24.22 -8.87 -0.66
CA ARG A 95 -23.11 -9.80 -0.43
C ARG A 95 -22.19 -9.89 -1.63
N GLU A 96 -22.75 -9.88 -2.83
CA GLU A 96 -21.97 -9.85 -4.08
C GLU A 96 -21.13 -8.55 -4.20
N GLU A 97 -21.71 -7.39 -3.89
CA GLU A 97 -20.98 -6.12 -3.85
C GLU A 97 -19.84 -6.18 -2.82
N ARG A 98 -20.08 -6.76 -1.65
CA ARG A 98 -19.04 -6.92 -0.62
C ARG A 98 -17.94 -7.89 -1.06
N LEU A 99 -18.28 -8.99 -1.71
CA LEU A 99 -17.30 -9.92 -2.30
C LEU A 99 -16.45 -9.25 -3.37
N ALA A 100 -17.05 -8.42 -4.24
CA ALA A 100 -16.31 -7.69 -5.25
C ALA A 100 -15.30 -6.69 -4.62
N LYS A 101 -15.69 -5.98 -3.56
CA LYS A 101 -14.78 -5.10 -2.82
C LYS A 101 -13.64 -5.87 -2.14
N LEU A 102 -13.91 -7.04 -1.59
CA LEU A 102 -12.88 -7.90 -1.00
C LEU A 102 -11.91 -8.44 -2.06
N ALA A 103 -12.43 -8.84 -3.23
CA ALA A 103 -11.59 -9.30 -4.34
C ALA A 103 -10.66 -8.19 -4.83
N ALA A 104 -11.15 -6.96 -4.98
CA ALA A 104 -10.34 -5.80 -5.35
C ALA A 104 -9.26 -5.52 -4.29
N ALA A 105 -9.61 -5.55 -3.01
CA ALA A 105 -8.68 -5.36 -1.90
C ALA A 105 -7.57 -6.42 -1.89
N ARG A 106 -7.91 -7.70 -2.12
CA ARG A 106 -6.94 -8.79 -2.23
C ARG A 106 -6.02 -8.62 -3.44
N ALA A 107 -6.56 -8.26 -4.60
CA ALA A 107 -5.77 -8.01 -5.80
C ALA A 107 -4.74 -6.87 -5.57
N THR A 108 -5.14 -5.82 -4.86
CA THR A 108 -4.24 -4.73 -4.46
C THR A 108 -3.11 -5.23 -3.55
N LEU A 109 -3.42 -6.10 -2.58
CA LEU A 109 -2.41 -6.68 -1.69
C LEU A 109 -1.46 -7.61 -2.44
N GLU A 110 -1.97 -8.42 -3.36
CA GLU A 110 -1.18 -9.33 -4.20
C GLU A 110 -0.23 -8.56 -5.14
N ALA A 111 -0.71 -7.48 -5.76
CA ALA A 111 0.12 -6.61 -6.60
C ALA A 111 1.27 -5.98 -5.79
N ARG A 112 0.99 -5.45 -4.60
CA ARG A 112 2.01 -4.89 -3.70
C ARG A 112 3.01 -5.94 -3.20
N ALA A 113 2.53 -7.13 -2.90
CA ALA A 113 3.39 -8.23 -2.49
C ALA A 113 4.35 -8.65 -3.61
N LYS A 114 3.88 -8.64 -4.84
CA LYS A 114 4.71 -8.91 -6.03
C LYS A 114 5.80 -7.83 -6.20
N GLU A 115 5.43 -6.56 -6.14
CA GLU A 115 6.40 -5.45 -6.23
C GLU A 115 7.44 -5.51 -5.09
N ARG A 116 6.99 -5.81 -3.87
CA ARG A 116 7.88 -6.03 -2.72
C ARG A 116 8.85 -7.18 -3.00
N PHE A 117 8.35 -8.32 -3.43
CA PHE A 117 9.16 -9.49 -3.71
C PHE A 117 10.21 -9.21 -4.79
N GLU A 118 9.85 -8.57 -5.90
CA GLU A 118 10.77 -8.22 -6.98
C GLU A 118 11.90 -7.30 -6.49
N ARG A 119 11.58 -6.29 -5.68
CA ARG A 119 12.57 -5.39 -5.08
C ARG A 119 13.50 -6.12 -4.11
N GLU A 120 12.93 -6.90 -3.18
CA GLU A 120 13.70 -7.66 -2.19
C GLU A 120 14.56 -8.74 -2.83
N LEU A 121 14.09 -9.35 -3.92
CA LEU A 121 14.85 -10.33 -4.70
C LEU A 121 16.08 -9.69 -5.34
N ALA A 122 15.93 -8.52 -5.94
CA ALA A 122 17.04 -7.77 -6.52
C ALA A 122 18.08 -7.38 -5.45
N GLU A 123 17.62 -6.92 -4.29
CA GLU A 123 18.51 -6.63 -3.15
C GLU A 123 19.22 -7.89 -2.61
N TYR A 124 18.50 -8.99 -2.52
CA TYR A 124 19.05 -10.27 -2.09
C TYR A 124 20.16 -10.75 -3.03
N GLN A 125 19.92 -10.71 -4.34
CA GLN A 125 20.90 -11.06 -5.36
C GLN A 125 22.14 -10.15 -5.31
N ALA A 126 21.95 -8.84 -5.15
CA ALA A 126 23.03 -7.89 -4.99
C ALA A 126 23.89 -8.18 -3.73
N LYS A 127 23.23 -8.52 -2.61
CA LYS A 127 23.93 -8.90 -1.36
C LYS A 127 24.72 -10.21 -1.52
N LEU A 128 24.18 -11.19 -2.25
CA LEU A 128 24.90 -12.43 -2.56
C LEU A 128 26.13 -12.17 -3.42
N ALA A 129 25.96 -11.45 -4.52
CA ALA A 129 27.06 -11.09 -5.41
C ALA A 129 28.18 -10.31 -4.70
N ALA A 130 27.81 -9.37 -3.84
CA ALA A 130 28.76 -8.64 -3.01
C ALA A 130 29.54 -9.54 -2.03
N ARG A 131 28.87 -10.54 -1.44
CA ARG A 131 29.52 -11.53 -0.56
C ARG A 131 30.49 -12.43 -1.33
N GLU A 132 30.11 -12.89 -2.53
CA GLU A 132 30.96 -13.70 -3.40
C GLU A 132 32.19 -12.91 -3.86
N ALA A 133 32.00 -11.67 -4.31
CA ALA A 133 33.11 -10.79 -4.69
C ALA A 133 34.09 -10.56 -3.52
N LYS A 134 33.56 -10.34 -2.31
CA LYS A 134 34.40 -10.18 -1.12
C LYS A 134 35.14 -11.47 -0.75
N ALA A 135 34.51 -12.63 -0.90
CA ALA A 135 35.15 -13.94 -0.70
C ALA A 135 36.29 -14.16 -1.69
N ALA A 136 36.05 -13.86 -2.97
CA ALA A 136 37.05 -13.96 -4.02
C ALA A 136 38.25 -13.03 -3.78
N ALA A 137 38.00 -11.80 -3.39
CA ALA A 137 39.05 -10.79 -3.12
C ALA A 137 39.90 -11.12 -1.89
N THR A 138 39.30 -11.72 -0.85
CA THR A 138 40.00 -11.96 0.43
C THR A 138 40.48 -13.40 0.62
N GLY A 139 40.05 -14.33 -0.24
CA GLY A 139 40.29 -15.77 -0.10
C GLY A 139 39.65 -16.41 1.16
N ARG A 140 38.77 -15.68 1.86
CA ARG A 140 38.14 -16.11 3.12
C ARG A 140 36.62 -16.07 2.99
N LYS A 141 35.95 -17.02 3.63
CA LYS A 141 34.48 -16.99 3.76
C LYS A 141 34.05 -15.70 4.47
N PRO A 142 33.10 -14.93 3.88
CA PRO A 142 32.57 -13.72 4.52
C PRO A 142 31.91 -14.08 5.86
N GLY A 143 32.27 -13.35 6.91
CA GLY A 143 31.66 -13.50 8.23
C GLY A 143 30.19 -13.07 8.24
N GLY A 144 29.49 -13.42 9.32
CA GLY A 144 28.09 -13.06 9.54
C GLY A 144 27.09 -14.02 8.90
N LYS A 145 25.81 -13.84 9.28
CA LYS A 145 24.68 -14.64 8.80
C LYS A 145 24.48 -14.46 7.30
N PRO A 146 24.26 -15.50 6.49
CA PRO A 146 23.93 -15.34 5.08
C PRO A 146 22.61 -14.59 4.94
N PRO A 147 22.43 -13.79 3.86
CA PRO A 147 21.15 -13.16 3.59
C PRO A 147 20.07 -14.23 3.40
N GLN A 148 18.86 -13.93 3.88
CA GLN A 148 17.71 -14.80 3.69
C GLN A 148 16.99 -14.43 2.40
N PRO A 149 16.46 -15.41 1.64
CA PRO A 149 15.67 -15.13 0.46
C PRO A 149 14.36 -14.43 0.83
N PRO A 150 13.84 -13.56 -0.02
CA PRO A 150 12.54 -12.93 0.21
C PRO A 150 11.40 -13.96 0.14
N VAL A 151 10.28 -13.61 0.78
CA VAL A 151 9.07 -14.43 0.80
C VAL A 151 8.17 -13.99 -0.36
N GLU A 152 7.79 -14.93 -1.21
CA GLU A 152 6.86 -14.69 -2.32
C GLU A 152 5.42 -14.57 -1.83
N GLY A 153 4.67 -13.65 -2.43
CA GLY A 153 3.25 -13.46 -2.18
C GLY A 153 2.91 -12.60 -0.96
N PRO A 154 1.61 -12.41 -0.71
CA PRO A 154 1.13 -11.60 0.42
C PRO A 154 1.42 -12.28 1.75
N LEU A 155 1.83 -11.49 2.71
CA LEU A 155 1.91 -11.93 4.10
C LEU A 155 0.51 -11.88 4.75
N PRO A 156 0.21 -12.75 5.70
CA PRO A 156 -1.08 -12.73 6.43
C PRO A 156 -1.39 -11.38 7.08
N THR A 157 -0.35 -10.64 7.45
CA THR A 157 -0.40 -9.33 8.10
C THR A 157 -0.45 -8.15 7.13
N ASP A 158 -0.26 -8.37 5.83
CA ASP A 158 -0.37 -7.30 4.83
C ASP A 158 -1.78 -6.71 4.86
N GLN A 159 -1.88 -5.38 4.86
CA GLN A 159 -3.14 -4.67 5.05
C GLN A 159 -3.41 -3.67 3.93
N VAL A 160 -4.69 -3.50 3.65
CA VAL A 160 -5.21 -2.44 2.80
C VAL A 160 -6.39 -1.77 3.49
N ASN A 161 -6.51 -0.46 3.37
CA ASN A 161 -7.67 0.25 3.86
C ASN A 161 -8.73 0.32 2.75
N LEU A 162 -9.95 -0.11 3.06
CA LEU A 162 -11.06 -0.16 2.08
C LEU A 162 -11.59 1.22 1.68
N THR A 163 -11.30 2.25 2.49
CA THR A 163 -11.71 3.64 2.20
C THR A 163 -10.63 4.37 1.41
N ASP A 164 -9.37 4.10 1.71
CA ASP A 164 -8.20 4.74 1.10
C ASP A 164 -7.05 3.75 0.98
N GLU A 165 -6.93 3.14 -0.15
CA GLU A 165 -5.93 2.10 -0.43
C GLU A 165 -4.49 2.63 -0.32
N ALA A 166 -4.24 3.91 -0.62
CA ALA A 166 -2.90 4.50 -0.56
C ALA A 166 -2.39 4.68 0.86
N SER A 167 -3.29 4.83 1.84
CA SER A 167 -2.92 4.99 3.26
C SER A 167 -2.36 3.71 3.88
N ARG A 168 -1.57 3.89 4.95
CA ARG A 168 -0.99 2.79 5.73
C ARG A 168 -1.19 3.04 7.21
N ILE A 169 -1.32 1.97 7.99
CA ILE A 169 -1.25 2.05 9.45
C ILE A 169 0.19 2.37 9.84
N MET A 170 0.38 3.51 10.52
CA MET A 170 1.67 3.99 10.98
C MET A 170 1.60 4.43 12.44
N PRO A 171 2.68 4.24 13.22
CA PRO A 171 2.75 4.81 14.56
C PRO A 171 2.79 6.34 14.47
N VAL A 172 2.04 7.03 15.32
CA VAL A 172 1.96 8.50 15.36
C VAL A 172 2.54 9.09 16.64
N ALA A 173 2.92 10.37 16.59
CA ALA A 173 3.36 11.10 17.77
C ALA A 173 2.24 11.15 18.81
N GLY A 174 2.56 10.91 20.07
CA GLY A 174 1.57 10.80 21.16
C GLY A 174 1.12 9.36 21.45
N GLY A 175 1.58 8.39 20.67
CA GLY A 175 1.29 6.96 20.82
C GLY A 175 0.07 6.50 20.02
N GLY A 176 0.03 5.20 19.72
CA GLY A 176 -1.00 4.60 18.91
C GLY A 176 -0.64 4.50 17.44
N PHE A 177 -1.62 4.07 16.64
CA PHE A 177 -1.49 3.84 15.20
C PHE A 177 -2.67 4.49 14.48
N GLU A 178 -2.37 5.19 13.37
CA GLU A 178 -3.36 5.84 12.53
C GLU A 178 -3.10 5.55 11.06
N GLN A 179 -4.13 5.73 10.22
CA GLN A 179 -3.99 5.69 8.77
C GLN A 179 -3.30 6.97 8.30
N CYS A 180 -2.12 6.82 7.72
CA CYS A 180 -1.29 7.93 7.29
C CYS A 180 -0.67 7.67 5.92
N TYR A 181 -0.22 8.76 5.30
CA TYR A 181 0.73 8.74 4.21
C TYR A 181 2.12 9.06 4.77
N ASN A 182 3.15 8.43 4.21
CA ASN A 182 4.54 8.75 4.52
C ASN A 182 5.06 9.74 3.47
N ALA A 183 4.90 11.02 3.75
CA ALA A 183 5.46 12.07 2.89
C ALA A 183 6.94 12.24 3.18
N GLN A 184 7.77 12.14 2.14
CA GLN A 184 9.22 12.32 2.23
C GLN A 184 9.66 13.45 1.32
N ALA A 185 10.58 14.29 1.80
CA ALA A 185 11.18 15.37 1.05
C ALA A 185 12.71 15.28 1.09
N VAL A 186 13.32 15.48 -0.05
CA VAL A 186 14.78 15.70 -0.17
C VAL A 186 15.01 17.18 -0.19
N VAL A 187 15.76 17.69 0.78
CA VAL A 187 16.00 19.13 0.99
C VAL A 187 17.49 19.40 0.89
N ALA A 188 17.87 20.39 0.11
CA ALA A 188 19.26 20.89 0.08
C ALA A 188 19.58 21.59 1.39
N GLU A 189 20.65 21.16 2.08
CA GLU A 189 21.00 21.65 3.42
C GLU A 189 21.35 23.14 3.43
N ASP A 190 22.06 23.60 2.39
CA ASP A 190 22.52 24.99 2.27
C ASP A 190 21.41 25.99 1.94
N SER A 191 20.44 25.60 1.11
CA SER A 191 19.39 26.50 0.59
C SER A 191 18.00 26.22 1.15
N LEU A 192 17.81 25.11 1.87
CA LEU A 192 16.54 24.59 2.34
C LEU A 192 15.52 24.36 1.20
N LEU A 193 16.00 24.27 -0.04
CA LEU A 193 15.17 24.04 -1.20
C LEU A 193 14.77 22.55 -1.27
N VAL A 194 13.48 22.30 -1.39
CA VAL A 194 12.96 20.95 -1.62
C VAL A 194 13.28 20.56 -3.07
N GLN A 195 14.09 19.52 -3.24
CA GLN A 195 14.53 19.02 -4.55
C GLN A 195 13.61 17.91 -5.06
N GLN A 196 13.07 17.12 -4.15
CA GLN A 196 12.17 16.01 -4.47
C GLN A 196 11.21 15.76 -3.31
N PHE A 197 10.01 15.32 -3.62
CA PHE A 197 9.06 14.80 -2.63
C PHE A 197 8.37 13.53 -3.15
N SER A 198 7.95 12.66 -2.23
CA SER A 198 7.18 11.44 -2.50
C SER A 198 6.18 11.19 -1.38
N PHE A 199 5.11 10.44 -1.70
CA PHE A 199 4.05 10.05 -0.76
C PHE A 199 3.93 8.53 -0.72
#